data_f47560771465135f29e553f2665178ee
#
_entry.id   f47560771465135f29e553f2665178ee
#
_cell.length_a   1.000
_cell.length_b   1.000
_cell.length_c   1.000
_cell.angle_alpha   90.00
_cell.angle_beta   90.00
_cell.angle_gamma   90.00
#
_symmetry.space_group_name_H-M   'P 1'
#
loop_
_entity.id
_entity.type
_entity.pdbx_description
1 polymer ?
#
loop_
_entity_poly.entity_id
_entity_poly.type
_entity_poly.pdbx_seq_one_letter_code
_entity_poly.pdbx_strand_id
1 'polypeptide(L)'
;MKRIISAFILTLALICSAAAQKLEWVDGTTLNICGHTIRNAENPYSRLDAKAYGFENKTIIRYSRYPSGVYVMFKTNSSQVAAAWELVSPKLRDNMTPIVQLGVDLYIKDRGEWRFCGVGRVSTKSGVTSYKKTLVRNMDNSEKEFMLYLPLWNEVTSLQIGIDSDATISAIPSPYKHRVVSYGTSTLHAASPSRPGMAPLARLSRMLGVDFVNFSYSGQGKMEPESAEVLAECETDAIICYCFGNTKPTEIEERIDAFVERVATAHPDKAIIFMPPFLYNPYNPNLVKREAAIKKREIINRKMAVLTKKFKNVHYINIKDACGLDNEASIDNSHPNDLGFDRILQSYGPKIAKILKKYGIKTIKR
;
A
#
# COMPACT_ATOMS: atom_id res chain seq x y z
N MET A 1 -43.67 -65.33 16.58
CA MET A 1 -43.17 -64.26 17.44
C MET A 1 -41.74 -63.93 17.03
N LYS A 2 -41.55 -62.96 16.22
CA LYS A 2 -40.21 -62.53 15.78
C LYS A 2 -39.77 -61.39 16.70
N ARG A 3 -38.69 -61.55 17.43
CA ARG A 3 -38.07 -60.49 18.22
C ARG A 3 -37.23 -59.62 17.31
N ILE A 4 -37.61 -58.41 17.20
CA ILE A 4 -36.81 -57.35 16.53
C ILE A 4 -35.83 -56.81 17.59
N ILE A 5 -34.55 -57.09 17.39
CA ILE A 5 -33.45 -56.48 18.16
C ILE A 5 -33.14 -55.13 17.50
N SER A 6 -33.57 -54.05 18.12
CA SER A 6 -33.15 -52.71 17.74
C SER A 6 -31.75 -52.45 18.27
N ALA A 7 -30.79 -52.47 17.39
CA ALA A 7 -29.43 -51.98 17.66
C ALA A 7 -29.46 -50.47 17.75
N PHE A 8 -29.37 -49.88 18.94
CA PHE A 8 -29.10 -48.48 19.18
C PHE A 8 -27.62 -48.23 18.84
N ILE A 9 -27.36 -47.71 17.65
CA ILE A 9 -26.05 -47.15 17.32
C ILE A 9 -25.96 -45.81 18.06
N LEU A 10 -25.27 -45.82 19.18
CA LEU A 10 -24.90 -44.63 19.94
C LEU A 10 -23.80 -43.92 19.14
N THR A 11 -24.18 -43.04 18.23
CA THR A 11 -23.26 -42.10 17.58
C THR A 11 -22.84 -41.09 18.64
N LEU A 12 -21.71 -41.35 19.27
CA LEU A 12 -21.03 -40.36 20.11
C LEU A 12 -20.57 -39.25 19.21
N ALA A 13 -21.43 -38.25 18.96
CA ALA A 13 -21.01 -36.98 18.43
C ALA A 13 -20.08 -36.38 19.49
N LEU A 14 -18.78 -36.50 19.28
CA LEU A 14 -17.79 -35.67 19.92
C LEU A 14 -18.10 -34.22 19.49
N ILE A 15 -19.01 -33.58 20.24
CA ILE A 15 -19.12 -32.15 20.28
C ILE A 15 -17.83 -31.72 20.99
N CYS A 16 -16.74 -31.59 20.22
CA CYS A 16 -15.64 -30.74 20.62
C CYS A 16 -16.25 -29.32 20.74
N SER A 17 -16.73 -29.01 21.96
CA SER A 17 -16.90 -27.63 22.36
C SER A 17 -15.51 -27.02 22.20
N ALA A 18 -15.27 -26.35 21.07
CA ALA A 18 -14.12 -25.49 20.93
C ALA A 18 -14.31 -24.40 21.99
N ALA A 19 -13.87 -24.67 23.21
CA ALA A 19 -13.62 -23.63 24.19
C ALA A 19 -12.79 -22.59 23.41
N ALA A 20 -13.26 -21.36 23.37
CA ALA A 20 -12.57 -20.32 22.68
C ALA A 20 -11.13 -20.29 23.20
N GLN A 21 -10.20 -20.82 22.42
CA GLN A 21 -8.81 -21.01 22.85
C GLN A 21 -8.30 -19.64 23.28
N LYS A 22 -7.76 -19.55 24.48
CA LYS A 22 -7.29 -18.29 25.06
C LYS A 22 -6.17 -17.75 24.18
N LEU A 23 -6.32 -16.50 23.71
CA LEU A 23 -5.30 -15.84 22.93
C LEU A 23 -4.23 -15.22 23.85
N GLU A 24 -2.98 -15.44 23.50
CA GLU A 24 -1.84 -14.63 23.92
C GLU A 24 -1.65 -13.46 22.94
N TRP A 25 -1.33 -12.29 23.50
CA TRP A 25 -1.20 -11.04 22.72
C TRP A 25 0.25 -10.58 22.75
N VAL A 26 0.84 -10.45 21.56
CA VAL A 26 2.23 -10.04 21.34
C VAL A 26 2.24 -8.66 20.74
N ASP A 27 3.07 -7.77 21.29
CA ASP A 27 3.23 -6.40 20.80
C ASP A 27 3.80 -6.41 19.38
N GLY A 28 3.14 -5.72 18.45
CA GLY A 28 3.55 -5.63 17.05
C GLY A 28 4.92 -4.96 16.87
N THR A 29 5.40 -4.17 17.84
CA THR A 29 6.73 -3.55 17.80
C THR A 29 7.88 -4.53 18.03
N THR A 30 7.60 -5.71 18.60
CA THR A 30 8.59 -6.80 18.74
C THR A 30 8.76 -7.61 17.46
N LEU A 31 7.88 -7.39 16.48
CA LEU A 31 7.91 -8.02 15.17
C LEU A 31 8.61 -7.12 14.14
N ASN A 32 8.76 -7.59 12.91
CA ASN A 32 9.44 -6.79 11.88
C ASN A 32 8.46 -5.88 11.16
N ILE A 33 8.54 -4.58 11.43
CA ILE A 33 7.74 -3.54 10.76
C ILE A 33 8.48 -3.06 9.53
N CYS A 34 7.85 -3.16 8.37
CA CYS A 34 8.41 -2.89 7.05
C CYS A 34 7.59 -1.80 6.31
N GLY A 35 8.10 -1.29 5.20
CA GLY A 35 7.37 -0.36 4.32
C GLY A 35 7.47 1.12 4.72
N HIS A 36 8.36 1.48 5.66
CA HIS A 36 8.62 2.88 6.00
C HIS A 36 9.42 3.58 4.91
N THR A 37 9.12 4.84 4.64
CA THR A 37 9.97 5.69 3.79
C THR A 37 11.29 5.99 4.50
N ILE A 38 11.19 6.54 5.69
CA ILE A 38 12.28 6.73 6.64
C ILE A 38 11.74 6.32 8.01
N ARG A 39 12.48 5.49 8.74
CA ARG A 39 12.02 4.97 10.02
C ARG A 39 11.86 6.11 11.02
N ASN A 40 10.66 6.28 11.56
CA ASN A 40 10.38 7.23 12.63
C ASN A 40 10.56 6.54 13.99
N ALA A 41 11.40 7.11 14.84
CA ALA A 41 11.64 6.57 16.19
C ALA A 41 10.48 6.82 17.17
N GLU A 42 9.70 7.90 16.99
CA GLU A 42 8.61 8.29 17.90
C GLU A 42 7.37 7.40 17.76
N ASN A 43 6.98 7.08 16.52
CA ASN A 43 5.89 6.15 16.25
C ASN A 43 6.33 5.12 15.19
N PRO A 44 6.53 3.85 15.59
CA PRO A 44 7.07 2.82 14.69
C PRO A 44 6.17 2.48 13.51
N TYR A 45 4.91 2.90 13.52
CA TYR A 45 3.98 2.69 12.43
C TYR A 45 3.90 3.87 11.45
N SER A 46 4.48 5.02 11.78
CA SER A 46 4.54 6.18 10.88
C SER A 46 5.51 5.97 9.74
N ARG A 47 5.21 6.53 8.57
CA ARG A 47 6.06 6.42 7.38
C ARG A 47 7.28 7.33 7.40
N LEU A 48 7.13 8.51 8.02
CA LEU A 48 8.12 9.59 8.03
C LEU A 48 7.84 10.55 9.18
N ASP A 49 8.87 11.08 9.82
CA ASP A 49 8.77 12.33 10.57
C ASP A 49 8.89 13.53 9.62
N ALA A 50 7.74 14.00 9.13
CA ALA A 50 7.71 15.10 8.16
C ALA A 50 8.25 16.42 8.73
N LYS A 51 8.14 16.65 10.05
CA LYS A 51 8.66 17.86 10.68
C LYS A 51 10.19 17.93 10.67
N ALA A 52 10.85 16.78 10.82
CA ALA A 52 12.30 16.69 10.73
C ALA A 52 12.85 17.11 9.36
N TYR A 53 12.00 17.04 8.32
CA TYR A 53 12.31 17.50 6.95
C TYR A 53 11.77 18.89 6.63
N GLY A 54 11.36 19.67 7.63
CA GLY A 54 10.91 21.05 7.44
C GLY A 54 9.52 21.20 6.80
N PHE A 55 8.72 20.12 6.70
CA PHE A 55 7.35 20.26 6.20
C PHE A 55 6.49 21.09 7.18
N GLU A 56 5.92 22.18 6.67
CA GLU A 56 4.95 23.01 7.40
C GLU A 56 3.50 22.65 7.03
N ASN A 57 3.29 21.98 5.90
CA ASN A 57 1.97 21.59 5.44
C ASN A 57 1.31 20.57 6.37
N LYS A 58 0.29 21.02 7.13
CA LYS A 58 -0.44 20.20 8.12
C LYS A 58 -1.02 18.91 7.54
N THR A 59 -1.35 18.89 6.24
CA THR A 59 -1.87 17.69 5.57
C THR A 59 -0.76 16.67 5.33
N ILE A 60 0.43 17.08 4.89
CA ILE A 60 1.59 16.21 4.73
C ILE A 60 2.02 15.66 6.10
N ILE A 61 2.16 16.53 7.12
CA ILE A 61 2.51 16.12 8.49
C ILE A 61 1.52 15.07 9.03
N ARG A 62 0.22 15.28 8.84
CA ARG A 62 -0.80 14.30 9.26
C ARG A 62 -0.70 12.99 8.50
N TYR A 63 -0.56 13.03 7.17
CA TYR A 63 -0.53 11.82 6.36
C TYR A 63 0.79 11.05 6.46
N SER A 64 1.90 11.70 6.84
CA SER A 64 3.16 11.00 7.10
C SER A 64 3.06 10.02 8.28
N ARG A 65 2.15 10.28 9.23
CA ARG A 65 1.85 9.41 10.36
C ARG A 65 0.95 8.22 10.01
N TYR A 66 0.25 8.27 8.86
CA TYR A 66 -0.60 7.17 8.43
C TYR A 66 0.25 6.03 7.84
N PRO A 67 0.06 4.77 8.26
CA PRO A 67 0.90 3.65 7.85
C PRO A 67 0.56 3.11 6.47
N SER A 68 0.19 3.97 5.52
CA SER A 68 -0.12 3.54 4.15
C SER A 68 1.08 2.85 3.49
N GLY A 69 0.97 1.54 3.25
CA GLY A 69 2.04 0.70 2.73
C GLY A 69 2.94 0.08 3.79
N VAL A 70 2.77 0.43 5.07
CA VAL A 70 3.46 -0.23 6.18
C VAL A 70 2.81 -1.60 6.46
N TYR A 71 3.64 -2.59 6.71
CA TYR A 71 3.21 -3.95 7.00
C TYR A 71 4.10 -4.61 8.05
N VAL A 72 3.56 -5.61 8.77
CA VAL A 72 4.27 -6.35 9.81
C VAL A 72 4.49 -7.78 9.34
N MET A 73 5.73 -8.26 9.47
CA MET A 73 6.17 -9.59 9.07
C MET A 73 6.42 -10.48 10.28
N PHE A 74 5.76 -11.64 10.31
CA PHE A 74 5.94 -12.63 11.37
C PHE A 74 5.67 -14.05 10.88
N LYS A 75 6.09 -15.04 11.66
CA LYS A 75 5.71 -16.44 11.51
C LYS A 75 5.15 -16.99 12.81
N THR A 76 4.24 -17.93 12.72
CA THR A 76 3.62 -18.60 13.84
C THR A 76 3.10 -19.99 13.44
N ASN A 77 3.04 -20.91 14.42
CA ASN A 77 2.39 -22.20 14.28
C ASN A 77 0.97 -22.23 14.89
N SER A 78 0.42 -21.05 15.21
CA SER A 78 -0.94 -20.93 15.75
C SER A 78 -2.01 -21.38 14.75
N SER A 79 -3.06 -22.01 15.27
CA SER A 79 -4.24 -22.39 14.47
C SER A 79 -5.13 -21.20 14.12
N GLN A 80 -4.90 -20.04 14.76
CA GLN A 80 -5.61 -18.81 14.49
C GLN A 80 -4.68 -17.58 14.62
N VAL A 81 -5.03 -16.52 13.92
CA VAL A 81 -4.37 -15.22 14.06
C VAL A 81 -5.43 -14.15 14.25
N ALA A 82 -5.26 -13.33 15.29
CA ALA A 82 -6.07 -12.17 15.60
C ALA A 82 -5.21 -10.92 15.60
N ALA A 83 -5.82 -9.74 15.45
CA ALA A 83 -5.19 -8.46 15.65
C ALA A 83 -6.02 -7.57 16.56
N ALA A 84 -5.33 -6.82 17.41
CA ALA A 84 -5.89 -5.69 18.15
C ALA A 84 -5.09 -4.44 17.78
N TRP A 85 -5.78 -3.34 17.44
CA TRP A 85 -5.11 -2.10 17.03
C TRP A 85 -5.89 -0.88 17.49
N GLU A 86 -5.18 0.21 17.71
CA GLU A 86 -5.72 1.49 18.13
C GLU A 86 -5.39 2.58 17.14
N LEU A 87 -6.34 3.51 16.98
CA LEU A 87 -6.30 4.62 16.02
C LEU A 87 -6.48 5.95 16.74
N VAL A 88 -5.83 7.01 16.25
CA VAL A 88 -5.90 8.33 16.89
C VAL A 88 -7.28 8.97 16.73
N SER A 89 -7.80 9.05 15.51
CA SER A 89 -9.05 9.78 15.23
C SER A 89 -9.71 9.29 13.96
N PRO A 90 -10.52 8.22 14.03
CA PRO A 90 -11.15 7.64 12.86
C PRO A 90 -12.22 8.58 12.30
N LYS A 91 -11.93 9.18 11.16
CA LYS A 91 -12.86 9.94 10.33
C LYS A 91 -13.01 9.20 9.00
N LEU A 92 -14.19 8.69 8.73
CA LEU A 92 -14.47 8.02 7.47
C LEU A 92 -14.66 9.03 6.33
N ARG A 93 -14.15 8.69 5.15
CA ARG A 93 -14.38 9.36 3.89
C ARG A 93 -15.40 8.55 3.10
N ASP A 94 -16.23 9.21 2.35
CA ASP A 94 -17.38 8.66 1.62
C ASP A 94 -16.98 7.84 0.38
N ASN A 95 -15.84 8.14 -0.20
CA ASN A 95 -15.34 7.48 -1.41
C ASN A 95 -14.41 6.28 -1.13
N MET A 96 -14.38 5.78 0.10
CA MET A 96 -13.51 4.65 0.50
C MET A 96 -14.22 3.72 1.46
N THR A 97 -13.91 2.42 1.37
CA THR A 97 -14.43 1.45 2.34
C THR A 97 -13.92 1.76 3.76
N PRO A 98 -14.70 1.52 4.82
CA PRO A 98 -14.17 1.60 6.20
C PRO A 98 -12.96 0.70 6.43
N ILE A 99 -12.91 -0.45 5.75
CA ILE A 99 -11.81 -1.42 5.88
C ILE A 99 -10.48 -0.83 5.39
N VAL A 100 -10.47 -0.19 4.23
CA VAL A 100 -9.22 0.40 3.71
C VAL A 100 -8.75 1.56 4.56
N GLN A 101 -9.68 2.27 5.19
CA GLN A 101 -9.36 3.44 5.99
C GLN A 101 -8.81 3.09 7.36
N LEU A 102 -9.43 2.12 8.05
CA LEU A 102 -9.23 1.85 9.48
C LEU A 102 -8.87 0.39 9.77
N GLY A 103 -9.08 -0.53 8.83
CA GLY A 103 -8.89 -1.97 9.02
C GLY A 103 -7.48 -2.45 8.72
N VAL A 104 -7.21 -3.69 9.10
CA VAL A 104 -5.97 -4.41 8.80
C VAL A 104 -6.23 -5.56 7.84
N ASP A 105 -5.21 -6.01 7.10
CA ASP A 105 -5.36 -6.97 6.02
C ASP A 105 -4.25 -8.03 6.07
N LEU A 106 -4.62 -9.28 6.32
CA LEU A 106 -3.68 -10.39 6.55
C LEU A 106 -3.45 -11.20 5.27
N TYR A 107 -2.20 -11.43 4.96
CA TYR A 107 -1.73 -12.34 3.92
C TYR A 107 -0.93 -13.47 4.55
N ILE A 108 -1.07 -14.67 4.00
CA ILE A 108 -0.30 -15.87 4.33
C ILE A 108 0.56 -16.27 3.14
N LYS A 109 1.76 -16.78 3.40
CA LYS A 109 2.60 -17.37 2.35
C LYS A 109 2.19 -18.82 2.11
N ASP A 110 1.64 -19.10 0.95
CA ASP A 110 1.25 -20.43 0.50
C ASP A 110 1.93 -20.76 -0.82
N ARG A 111 2.64 -21.89 -0.88
CA ARG A 111 3.39 -22.37 -2.06
C ARG A 111 4.29 -21.28 -2.68
N GLY A 112 4.95 -20.49 -1.82
CA GLY A 112 5.85 -19.42 -2.23
C GLY A 112 5.17 -18.10 -2.62
N GLU A 113 3.84 -18.03 -2.60
CA GLU A 113 3.06 -16.84 -2.94
C GLU A 113 2.33 -16.23 -1.74
N TRP A 114 2.25 -14.90 -1.70
CA TRP A 114 1.43 -14.18 -0.72
C TRP A 114 -0.03 -14.19 -1.12
N ARG A 115 -0.87 -14.88 -0.36
CA ARG A 115 -2.31 -15.00 -0.59
C ARG A 115 -3.10 -14.30 0.51
N PHE A 116 -4.18 -13.64 0.12
CA PHE A 116 -5.11 -13.06 1.09
C PHE A 116 -5.67 -14.14 2.00
N CYS A 117 -5.65 -13.86 3.31
CA CYS A 117 -6.02 -14.82 4.34
C CYS A 117 -7.15 -14.31 5.23
N GLY A 118 -7.18 -13.01 5.52
CA GLY A 118 -8.21 -12.45 6.38
C GLY A 118 -8.14 -10.94 6.52
N VAL A 119 -9.20 -10.35 7.04
CA VAL A 119 -9.35 -8.91 7.18
C VAL A 119 -9.92 -8.52 8.54
N GLY A 120 -9.32 -7.51 9.16
CA GLY A 120 -9.84 -6.87 10.37
C GLY A 120 -10.93 -5.86 10.02
N ARG A 121 -12.19 -6.31 10.02
CA ARG A 121 -13.35 -5.45 9.78
C ARG A 121 -13.56 -4.48 10.94
N VAL A 122 -13.93 -3.26 10.62
CA VAL A 122 -14.09 -2.16 11.56
C VAL A 122 -15.56 -1.76 11.74
N SER A 123 -15.86 -1.09 12.85
CA SER A 123 -17.15 -0.46 13.08
C SER A 123 -17.20 0.89 12.34
N THR A 124 -18.36 1.22 11.79
CA THR A 124 -18.65 2.55 11.23
C THR A 124 -19.22 3.54 12.26
N LYS A 125 -19.41 3.08 13.51
CA LYS A 125 -19.86 3.95 14.60
C LYS A 125 -18.81 5.02 14.89
N SER A 126 -19.27 6.25 15.06
CA SER A 126 -18.40 7.38 15.42
C SER A 126 -17.71 7.13 16.78
N GLY A 127 -16.46 7.58 16.89
CA GLY A 127 -15.69 7.54 18.14
C GLY A 127 -15.07 6.20 18.51
N VAL A 128 -15.25 5.14 17.69
CA VAL A 128 -14.57 3.85 17.93
C VAL A 128 -13.13 3.95 17.43
N THR A 129 -12.19 3.91 18.36
CA THR A 129 -10.75 4.01 18.07
C THR A 129 -9.99 2.72 18.28
N SER A 130 -10.58 1.73 18.97
CA SER A 130 -9.94 0.47 19.32
C SER A 130 -10.69 -0.70 18.69
N TYR A 131 -9.95 -1.63 18.12
CA TYR A 131 -10.48 -2.79 17.43
C TYR A 131 -9.76 -4.05 17.85
N LYS A 132 -10.50 -5.17 17.92
CA LYS A 132 -9.98 -6.49 18.21
C LYS A 132 -10.72 -7.52 17.36
N LYS A 133 -10.03 -8.22 16.47
CA LYS A 133 -10.64 -9.12 15.49
C LYS A 133 -9.79 -10.36 15.26
N THR A 134 -10.43 -11.53 15.23
CA THR A 134 -9.81 -12.71 14.63
C THR A 134 -9.80 -12.55 13.12
N LEU A 135 -8.64 -12.73 12.50
CA LEU A 135 -8.42 -12.56 11.06
C LEU A 135 -8.58 -13.91 10.33
N VAL A 136 -8.04 -14.96 10.90
CA VAL A 136 -8.15 -16.33 10.39
C VAL A 136 -8.21 -17.33 11.58
N ARG A 137 -8.84 -18.46 11.39
CA ARG A 137 -8.91 -19.55 12.37
C ARG A 137 -9.02 -20.92 11.67
N ASN A 138 -8.89 -21.97 12.45
CA ASN A 138 -8.98 -23.37 12.01
C ASN A 138 -7.87 -23.72 10.99
N MET A 139 -6.69 -23.16 11.14
CA MET A 139 -5.49 -23.60 10.45
C MET A 139 -4.89 -24.82 11.16
N ASP A 140 -4.06 -25.58 10.45
CA ASP A 140 -3.20 -26.56 11.10
C ASP A 140 -2.09 -25.89 11.93
N ASN A 141 -1.41 -26.65 12.80
CA ASN A 141 -0.37 -26.15 13.70
C ASN A 141 1.03 -26.15 13.07
N SER A 142 1.17 -26.21 11.73
CA SER A 142 2.44 -26.02 11.06
C SER A 142 2.85 -24.54 11.11
N GLU A 143 4.15 -24.26 11.11
CA GLU A 143 4.67 -22.89 11.05
C GLU A 143 4.34 -22.24 9.71
N LYS A 144 3.79 -21.02 9.74
CA LYS A 144 3.35 -20.23 8.58
C LYS A 144 3.88 -18.81 8.66
N GLU A 145 4.24 -18.25 7.52
CA GLU A 145 4.66 -16.86 7.38
C GLU A 145 3.47 -15.96 7.06
N PHE A 146 3.41 -14.80 7.71
CA PHE A 146 2.35 -13.82 7.56
C PHE A 146 2.88 -12.43 7.26
N MET A 147 2.08 -11.66 6.50
CA MET A 147 2.25 -10.25 6.21
C MET A 147 0.95 -9.53 6.56
N LEU A 148 0.97 -8.65 7.55
CA LEU A 148 -0.18 -7.87 8.00
C LEU A 148 -0.03 -6.42 7.54
N TYR A 149 -0.85 -5.99 6.57
CA TYR A 149 -0.94 -4.59 6.15
C TYR A 149 -1.77 -3.77 7.13
N LEU A 150 -1.27 -2.57 7.44
CA LEU A 150 -1.90 -1.63 8.37
C LEU A 150 -2.92 -0.73 7.67
N PRO A 151 -3.78 0.00 8.43
CA PRO A 151 -4.73 0.97 7.89
C PRO A 151 -4.06 2.02 7.02
N LEU A 152 -4.70 2.42 5.91
CA LEU A 152 -4.08 3.38 5.01
C LEU A 152 -4.39 4.84 5.35
N TRP A 153 -5.46 5.11 6.13
CA TRP A 153 -6.01 6.46 6.27
C TRP A 153 -6.22 6.89 7.72
N ASN A 154 -5.53 6.26 8.66
CA ASN A 154 -5.49 6.70 10.05
C ASN A 154 -4.16 6.36 10.70
N GLU A 155 -3.77 7.15 11.68
CA GLU A 155 -2.59 6.89 12.50
C GLU A 155 -2.86 5.73 13.45
N VAL A 156 -1.97 4.74 13.46
CA VAL A 156 -1.98 3.59 14.37
C VAL A 156 -1.06 3.91 15.54
N THR A 157 -1.58 3.77 16.75
CA THR A 157 -0.82 4.02 18.00
C THR A 157 -0.41 2.73 18.71
N SER A 158 -1.17 1.65 18.48
CA SER A 158 -0.90 0.35 19.06
C SER A 158 -1.32 -0.76 18.10
N LEU A 159 -0.53 -1.83 18.07
CA LEU A 159 -0.85 -3.06 17.37
C LEU A 159 -0.41 -4.25 18.23
N GLN A 160 -1.30 -5.22 18.38
CA GLN A 160 -1.00 -6.51 19.00
C GLN A 160 -1.46 -7.63 18.08
N ILE A 161 -0.69 -8.71 18.02
CA ILE A 161 -1.03 -9.94 17.32
C ILE A 161 -1.45 -10.98 18.35
N GLY A 162 -2.64 -11.53 18.18
CA GLY A 162 -3.19 -12.60 19.02
C GLY A 162 -2.97 -13.96 18.38
N ILE A 163 -2.38 -14.87 19.12
CA ILE A 163 -2.13 -16.27 18.74
C ILE A 163 -2.65 -17.20 19.82
N ASP A 164 -2.76 -18.50 19.56
CA ASP A 164 -3.05 -19.49 20.57
C ASP A 164 -1.99 -19.49 21.67
N SER A 165 -2.40 -19.66 22.94
CA SER A 165 -1.50 -19.53 24.10
C SER A 165 -0.37 -20.58 24.17
N ASP A 166 -0.49 -21.66 23.42
CA ASP A 166 0.51 -22.72 23.27
C ASP A 166 1.34 -22.62 21.98
N ALA A 167 1.04 -21.61 21.15
CA ALA A 167 1.77 -21.36 19.91
C ALA A 167 2.96 -20.41 20.11
N THR A 168 3.86 -20.41 19.13
CA THR A 168 5.01 -19.51 19.07
C THR A 168 4.80 -18.47 17.98
N ILE A 169 5.38 -17.27 18.17
CA ILE A 169 5.44 -16.22 17.17
C ILE A 169 6.83 -15.60 17.16
N SER A 170 7.34 -15.28 15.99
CA SER A 170 8.62 -14.57 15.85
C SER A 170 8.63 -13.66 14.62
N ALA A 171 9.45 -12.63 14.70
CA ALA A 171 9.72 -11.74 13.56
C ALA A 171 10.42 -12.50 12.42
N ILE A 172 10.08 -12.17 11.19
CA ILE A 172 10.81 -12.63 10.00
C ILE A 172 11.22 -11.42 9.14
N PRO A 173 12.30 -11.51 8.34
CA PRO A 173 12.71 -10.42 7.46
C PRO A 173 11.67 -10.12 6.39
N SER A 174 11.75 -8.91 5.81
CA SER A 174 10.98 -8.58 4.60
C SER A 174 11.28 -9.60 3.49
N PRO A 175 10.27 -10.06 2.73
CA PRO A 175 10.48 -10.98 1.62
C PRO A 175 11.16 -10.31 0.40
N TYR A 176 11.36 -9.01 0.44
CA TYR A 176 11.85 -8.20 -0.66
C TYR A 176 13.33 -7.83 -0.45
N LYS A 177 14.15 -8.11 -1.47
CA LYS A 177 15.58 -7.76 -1.46
C LYS A 177 15.82 -6.30 -1.85
N HIS A 178 15.00 -5.79 -2.75
CA HIS A 178 15.14 -4.45 -3.31
C HIS A 178 14.00 -3.57 -2.86
N ARG A 179 14.29 -2.26 -2.77
CA ARG A 179 13.39 -1.23 -2.29
C ARG A 179 13.23 -0.13 -3.32
N VAL A 180 11.99 0.25 -3.61
CA VAL A 180 11.62 1.36 -4.51
C VAL A 180 10.76 2.35 -3.75
N VAL A 181 11.23 3.57 -3.53
CA VAL A 181 10.42 4.63 -2.91
C VAL A 181 9.49 5.25 -3.95
N SER A 182 8.20 5.33 -3.61
CA SER A 182 7.14 5.76 -4.52
C SER A 182 6.48 7.03 -4.00
N TYR A 183 6.82 8.16 -4.63
CA TYR A 183 6.27 9.47 -4.31
C TYR A 183 5.07 9.82 -5.18
N GLY A 184 4.00 10.38 -4.58
CA GLY A 184 2.84 10.74 -5.36
C GLY A 184 1.66 11.31 -4.60
N THR A 185 0.50 11.21 -5.25
CA THR A 185 -0.76 11.82 -4.82
C THR A 185 -1.70 10.79 -4.15
N SER A 186 -3.00 11.11 -4.04
CA SER A 186 -4.03 10.23 -3.51
C SER A 186 -4.09 8.84 -4.15
N THR A 187 -3.76 8.73 -5.43
CA THR A 187 -3.76 7.45 -6.14
C THR A 187 -2.73 6.48 -5.58
N LEU A 188 -1.50 6.92 -5.33
CA LEU A 188 -0.48 6.07 -4.70
C LEU A 188 -0.62 6.00 -3.18
N HIS A 189 -1.16 7.04 -2.52
CA HIS A 189 -1.59 6.94 -1.11
C HIS A 189 -2.68 5.87 -0.94
N ALA A 190 -3.22 5.39 -2.04
CA ALA A 190 -4.26 4.39 -2.15
C ALA A 190 -5.63 4.87 -1.65
N ALA A 191 -6.15 5.91 -2.29
CA ALA A 191 -7.57 6.22 -2.21
C ALA A 191 -8.34 5.17 -3.02
N SER A 192 -9.36 4.59 -2.38
CA SER A 192 -10.42 3.77 -2.98
C SER A 192 -10.14 2.32 -3.41
N PRO A 193 -9.01 1.65 -3.05
CA PRO A 193 -9.04 0.20 -3.10
C PRO A 193 -9.98 -0.37 -2.02
N SER A 194 -10.38 -1.62 -2.15
CA SER A 194 -11.35 -2.24 -1.22
C SER A 194 -10.80 -2.49 0.19
N ARG A 195 -9.49 -2.73 0.35
CA ARG A 195 -8.80 -3.08 1.60
C ARG A 195 -7.30 -2.77 1.50
N PRO A 196 -6.55 -2.68 2.61
CA PRO A 196 -5.14 -2.24 2.61
C PRO A 196 -4.22 -2.99 1.65
N GLY A 197 -4.26 -4.31 1.63
CA GLY A 197 -3.43 -5.12 0.74
C GLY A 197 -3.80 -5.01 -0.75
N MET A 198 -4.92 -4.37 -1.11
CA MET A 198 -5.29 -4.02 -2.48
C MET A 198 -4.74 -2.68 -2.94
N ALA A 199 -4.06 -1.93 -2.05
CA ALA A 199 -3.33 -0.73 -2.44
C ALA A 199 -2.37 -1.00 -3.62
N PRO A 200 -2.24 -0.06 -4.59
CA PRO A 200 -1.48 -0.31 -5.81
C PRO A 200 -0.02 -0.69 -5.54
N LEU A 201 0.64 -0.03 -4.60
CA LEU A 201 2.03 -0.33 -4.26
C LEU A 201 2.17 -1.68 -3.55
N ALA A 202 1.26 -2.03 -2.63
CA ALA A 202 1.25 -3.34 -1.98
C ALA A 202 1.05 -4.48 -2.99
N ARG A 203 0.17 -4.30 -3.97
CA ARG A 203 -0.03 -5.24 -5.08
C ARG A 203 1.20 -5.31 -5.98
N LEU A 204 1.78 -4.16 -6.33
CA LEU A 204 2.97 -4.10 -7.17
C LEU A 204 4.16 -4.80 -6.51
N SER A 205 4.32 -4.65 -5.17
CA SER A 205 5.34 -5.35 -4.40
C SER A 205 5.20 -6.87 -4.50
N ARG A 206 4.01 -7.39 -4.26
CA ARG A 206 3.74 -8.84 -4.40
C ARG A 206 3.83 -9.34 -5.84
N MET A 207 3.49 -8.49 -6.81
CA MET A 207 3.54 -8.82 -8.25
C MET A 207 4.98 -8.88 -8.78
N LEU A 208 5.85 -7.98 -8.34
CA LEU A 208 7.22 -7.86 -8.87
C LEU A 208 8.30 -8.40 -7.93
N GLY A 209 7.98 -8.73 -6.68
CA GLY A 209 8.96 -9.19 -5.68
C GLY A 209 9.93 -8.09 -5.24
N VAL A 210 9.47 -6.85 -5.21
CA VAL A 210 10.24 -5.65 -4.83
C VAL A 210 9.44 -4.84 -3.83
N ASP A 211 10.05 -4.27 -2.80
CA ASP A 211 9.36 -3.43 -1.81
C ASP A 211 9.06 -2.05 -2.38
N PHE A 212 7.82 -1.80 -2.79
CA PHE A 212 7.37 -0.47 -3.23
C PHE A 212 6.85 0.32 -2.03
N VAL A 213 7.74 1.11 -1.45
CA VAL A 213 7.49 1.92 -0.25
C VAL A 213 6.70 3.18 -0.60
N ASN A 214 5.69 3.48 0.21
CA ASN A 214 4.76 4.56 -0.06
C ASN A 214 5.17 5.88 0.59
N PHE A 215 5.63 6.84 -0.23
CA PHE A 215 5.87 8.23 0.13
C PHE A 215 4.88 9.16 -0.59
N SER A 216 3.57 8.89 -0.43
CA SER A 216 2.54 9.63 -1.19
C SER A 216 1.52 10.29 -0.27
N TYR A 217 0.97 11.42 -0.72
CA TYR A 217 0.08 12.26 0.08
C TYR A 217 -1.12 12.74 -0.73
N SER A 218 -2.32 12.38 -0.27
CA SER A 218 -3.57 12.79 -0.91
C SER A 218 -3.75 14.30 -0.90
N GLY A 219 -4.12 14.86 -2.05
CA GLY A 219 -4.27 16.31 -2.23
C GLY A 219 -2.94 17.06 -2.32
N GLN A 220 -1.82 16.39 -2.09
CA GLN A 220 -0.45 16.89 -2.12
C GLN A 220 0.37 16.07 -3.14
N GLY A 221 1.67 15.93 -2.95
CA GLY A 221 2.53 15.27 -3.91
C GLY A 221 2.72 16.13 -5.14
N LYS A 222 3.03 17.42 -4.91
CA LYS A 222 3.07 18.48 -5.93
C LYS A 222 4.48 18.95 -6.23
N MET A 223 5.45 18.05 -6.05
CA MET A 223 6.89 18.37 -6.21
C MET A 223 7.32 19.47 -5.23
N GLU A 224 6.91 19.32 -3.96
CA GLU A 224 7.36 20.18 -2.87
C GLU A 224 8.87 20.05 -2.68
N PRO A 225 9.63 21.16 -2.42
CA PRO A 225 11.08 21.12 -2.21
C PRO A 225 11.48 20.12 -1.12
N GLU A 226 10.74 20.08 0.00
CA GLU A 226 10.98 19.16 1.11
C GLU A 226 10.81 17.69 0.68
N SER A 227 9.88 17.43 -0.24
CA SER A 227 9.72 16.08 -0.82
C SER A 227 10.92 15.68 -1.69
N ALA A 228 11.55 16.62 -2.38
CA ALA A 228 12.76 16.37 -3.13
C ALA A 228 13.95 16.04 -2.21
N GLU A 229 14.05 16.71 -1.05
CA GLU A 229 15.08 16.40 -0.04
C GLU A 229 14.90 15.00 0.55
N VAL A 230 13.68 14.63 0.96
CA VAL A 230 13.40 13.26 1.44
C VAL A 230 13.79 12.22 0.40
N LEU A 231 13.42 12.45 -0.87
CA LEU A 231 13.75 11.51 -1.95
C LEU A 231 15.26 11.46 -2.24
N ALA A 232 15.96 12.56 -2.08
CA ALA A 232 17.40 12.64 -2.29
C ALA A 232 18.21 11.91 -1.19
N GLU A 233 17.68 11.85 0.04
CA GLU A 233 18.33 11.24 1.20
C GLU A 233 17.89 9.80 1.47
N CYS A 234 16.71 9.37 0.96
CA CYS A 234 16.17 8.07 1.29
C CYS A 234 17.02 6.91 0.74
N GLU A 235 17.16 5.86 1.55
CA GLU A 235 17.72 4.59 1.09
C GLU A 235 16.75 3.90 0.12
N THR A 236 17.14 3.78 -1.12
CA THR A 236 16.32 3.19 -2.17
C THR A 236 17.18 2.62 -3.30
N ASP A 237 16.68 1.62 -4.02
CA ASP A 237 17.29 1.12 -5.25
C ASP A 237 16.76 1.82 -6.50
N ALA A 238 15.56 2.40 -6.42
CA ALA A 238 14.94 3.19 -7.48
C ALA A 238 13.83 4.08 -6.90
N ILE A 239 13.38 5.07 -7.67
CA ILE A 239 12.32 6.00 -7.29
C ILE A 239 11.22 5.99 -8.35
N ILE A 240 9.96 6.01 -7.90
CA ILE A 240 8.79 6.22 -8.76
C ILE A 240 8.12 7.53 -8.37
N CYS A 241 7.81 8.39 -9.36
CA CYS A 241 7.15 9.66 -9.18
C CYS A 241 5.80 9.71 -9.93
N TYR A 242 4.71 9.78 -9.17
CA TYR A 242 3.35 10.02 -9.66
C TYR A 242 2.82 11.34 -9.08
N CYS A 243 3.47 12.44 -9.42
CA CYS A 243 3.33 13.74 -8.74
C CYS A 243 2.55 14.79 -9.53
N PHE A 244 1.95 14.43 -10.66
CA PHE A 244 1.27 15.40 -11.54
C PHE A 244 -0.25 15.48 -11.31
N GLY A 245 -0.84 14.58 -10.53
CA GLY A 245 -2.30 14.52 -10.36
C GLY A 245 -2.89 15.80 -9.79
N ASN A 246 -2.33 16.30 -8.69
CA ASN A 246 -2.81 17.46 -7.94
C ASN A 246 -2.16 18.79 -8.33
N THR A 247 -1.11 18.77 -9.15
CA THR A 247 -0.41 19.99 -9.61
C THR A 247 -1.23 20.73 -10.67
N LYS A 248 -1.22 22.06 -10.61
CA LYS A 248 -1.71 22.92 -11.69
C LYS A 248 -0.67 22.97 -12.83
N PRO A 249 -1.05 23.30 -14.05
CA PRO A 249 -0.12 23.51 -15.16
C PRO A 249 1.05 24.45 -14.81
N THR A 250 0.77 25.59 -14.16
CA THR A 250 1.78 26.57 -13.71
C THR A 250 2.73 25.97 -12.68
N GLU A 251 2.23 25.22 -11.69
CA GLU A 251 3.06 24.56 -10.69
C GLU A 251 3.99 23.50 -11.32
N ILE A 252 3.55 22.83 -12.41
CA ILE A 252 4.42 21.90 -13.15
C ILE A 252 5.56 22.64 -13.82
N GLU A 253 5.25 23.75 -14.51
CA GLU A 253 6.27 24.57 -15.19
C GLU A 253 7.33 25.12 -14.22
N GLU A 254 6.90 25.55 -13.03
CA GLU A 254 7.74 26.17 -12.01
C GLU A 254 8.63 25.17 -11.26
N ARG A 255 8.12 23.94 -10.99
CA ARG A 255 8.74 23.05 -9.99
C ARG A 255 9.48 21.86 -10.57
N ILE A 256 9.05 21.36 -11.74
CA ILE A 256 9.52 20.06 -12.25
C ILE A 256 11.03 20.03 -12.49
N ASP A 257 11.61 21.11 -13.01
CA ASP A 257 13.02 21.12 -13.38
C ASP A 257 13.92 21.01 -12.14
N ALA A 258 13.67 21.82 -11.12
CA ALA A 258 14.41 21.79 -9.85
C ALA A 258 14.18 20.48 -9.09
N PHE A 259 12.93 19.98 -9.05
CA PHE A 259 12.60 18.72 -8.41
C PHE A 259 13.34 17.53 -9.04
N VAL A 260 13.28 17.44 -10.38
CA VAL A 260 13.96 16.33 -11.10
C VAL A 260 15.47 16.45 -10.96
N GLU A 261 16.03 17.63 -11.08
CA GLU A 261 17.48 17.87 -10.94
C GLU A 261 17.98 17.44 -9.54
N ARG A 262 17.27 17.87 -8.47
CA ARG A 262 17.64 17.51 -7.10
C ARG A 262 17.66 16.00 -6.87
N VAL A 263 16.60 15.32 -7.31
CA VAL A 263 16.48 13.86 -7.11
C VAL A 263 17.42 13.08 -8.03
N ALA A 264 17.55 13.49 -9.29
CA ALA A 264 18.39 12.80 -10.27
C ALA A 264 19.87 12.89 -9.97
N THR A 265 20.34 14.03 -9.48
CA THR A 265 21.74 14.24 -9.10
C THR A 265 22.12 13.54 -7.80
N ALA A 266 21.18 13.37 -6.88
CA ALA A 266 21.39 12.61 -5.64
C ALA A 266 21.54 11.10 -5.89
N HIS A 267 20.93 10.59 -6.95
CA HIS A 267 20.90 9.16 -7.28
C HIS A 267 21.34 8.89 -8.74
N PRO A 268 22.56 9.21 -9.13
CA PRO A 268 22.98 9.14 -10.54
C PRO A 268 22.97 7.75 -11.15
N ASP A 269 23.06 6.72 -10.31
CA ASP A 269 23.11 5.30 -10.64
C ASP A 269 21.78 4.56 -10.45
N LYS A 270 20.70 5.25 -10.04
CA LYS A 270 19.40 4.65 -9.74
C LYS A 270 18.32 5.13 -10.70
N ALA A 271 17.38 4.25 -11.03
CA ALA A 271 16.26 4.62 -11.89
C ALA A 271 15.29 5.57 -11.19
N ILE A 272 14.93 6.68 -11.85
CA ILE A 272 13.87 7.58 -11.40
C ILE A 272 12.79 7.56 -12.48
N ILE A 273 11.61 7.04 -12.15
CA ILE A 273 10.55 6.74 -13.10
C ILE A 273 9.37 7.68 -12.88
N PHE A 274 9.10 8.55 -13.83
CA PHE A 274 7.94 9.43 -13.81
C PHE A 274 6.77 8.82 -14.58
N MET A 275 5.56 9.04 -14.05
CA MET A 275 4.31 8.60 -14.67
C MET A 275 3.28 9.74 -14.66
N PRO A 276 2.56 9.98 -15.78
CA PRO A 276 1.49 10.96 -15.84
C PRO A 276 0.25 10.47 -15.09
N PRO A 277 -0.78 11.31 -14.86
CA PRO A 277 -2.06 10.88 -14.30
C PRO A 277 -2.65 9.69 -15.05
N PHE A 278 -3.04 8.64 -14.30
CA PHE A 278 -3.54 7.38 -14.87
C PHE A 278 -4.94 7.52 -15.45
N LEU A 279 -5.81 8.29 -14.78
CA LEU A 279 -7.16 8.57 -15.26
C LEU A 279 -7.09 9.69 -16.31
N TYR A 280 -6.72 9.30 -17.52
CA TYR A 280 -6.78 10.15 -18.69
C TYR A 280 -7.95 9.69 -19.56
N ASN A 281 -9.05 10.45 -19.55
CA ASN A 281 -10.23 10.14 -20.35
C ASN A 281 -10.43 11.20 -21.44
N PRO A 282 -10.00 10.92 -22.69
CA PRO A 282 -10.19 11.83 -23.82
C PRO A 282 -11.66 11.96 -24.22
N TYR A 283 -12.55 11.10 -23.70
CA TYR A 283 -13.99 11.10 -23.94
C TYR A 283 -14.79 11.59 -22.73
N ASN A 284 -14.14 12.24 -21.77
CA ASN A 284 -14.86 12.78 -20.61
C ASN A 284 -15.99 13.73 -21.08
N PRO A 285 -17.26 13.49 -20.70
CA PRO A 285 -18.37 14.34 -21.12
C PRO A 285 -18.27 15.78 -20.58
N ASN A 286 -17.56 15.99 -19.49
CA ASN A 286 -17.21 17.32 -19.01
C ASN A 286 -16.06 17.90 -19.85
N LEU A 287 -16.38 18.75 -20.81
CA LEU A 287 -15.43 19.33 -21.76
C LEU A 287 -14.32 20.12 -21.07
N VAL A 288 -14.63 20.88 -20.02
CA VAL A 288 -13.64 21.66 -19.26
C VAL A 288 -12.59 20.74 -18.61
N LYS A 289 -13.04 19.67 -17.95
CA LYS A 289 -12.12 18.68 -17.35
C LYS A 289 -11.28 17.96 -18.41
N ARG A 290 -11.90 17.63 -19.55
CA ARG A 290 -11.21 16.98 -20.68
C ARG A 290 -10.10 17.85 -21.24
N GLU A 291 -10.38 19.10 -21.57
CA GLU A 291 -9.40 20.03 -22.10
C GLU A 291 -8.26 20.31 -21.11
N ALA A 292 -8.60 20.49 -19.82
CA ALA A 292 -7.61 20.67 -18.77
C ALA A 292 -6.68 19.45 -18.63
N ALA A 293 -7.20 18.23 -18.74
CA ALA A 293 -6.40 17.02 -18.69
C ALA A 293 -5.47 16.88 -19.90
N ILE A 294 -5.97 17.19 -21.10
CA ILE A 294 -5.17 17.19 -22.35
C ILE A 294 -4.02 18.20 -22.24
N LYS A 295 -4.34 19.46 -21.92
CA LYS A 295 -3.34 20.54 -21.77
C LYS A 295 -2.28 20.20 -20.71
N LYS A 296 -2.70 19.68 -19.56
CA LYS A 296 -1.76 19.24 -18.52
C LYS A 296 -0.83 18.16 -19.04
N ARG A 297 -1.33 17.17 -19.77
CA ARG A 297 -0.55 16.05 -20.31
C ARG A 297 0.45 16.53 -21.37
N GLU A 298 0.09 17.49 -22.19
CA GLU A 298 0.99 18.11 -23.17
C GLU A 298 2.18 18.79 -22.49
N ILE A 299 1.94 19.56 -21.41
CA ILE A 299 2.98 20.20 -20.62
C ILE A 299 3.92 19.14 -20.02
N ILE A 300 3.37 18.10 -19.39
CA ILE A 300 4.17 17.01 -18.80
C ILE A 300 5.03 16.35 -19.88
N ASN A 301 4.44 15.99 -21.03
CA ASN A 301 5.17 15.35 -22.13
C ASN A 301 6.32 16.21 -22.64
N ARG A 302 6.10 17.52 -22.84
CA ARG A 302 7.11 18.47 -23.28
C ARG A 302 8.26 18.58 -22.28
N LYS A 303 7.96 18.76 -20.99
CA LYS A 303 8.96 18.82 -19.91
C LYS A 303 9.75 17.52 -19.79
N MET A 304 9.06 16.38 -19.75
CA MET A 304 9.72 15.08 -19.62
C MET A 304 10.58 14.72 -20.85
N ALA A 305 10.22 15.17 -22.05
CA ALA A 305 11.05 14.98 -23.25
C ALA A 305 12.41 15.68 -23.16
N VAL A 306 12.49 16.80 -22.44
CA VAL A 306 13.76 17.52 -22.17
C VAL A 306 14.52 16.82 -21.04
N LEU A 307 13.85 16.56 -19.91
CA LEU A 307 14.48 16.04 -18.69
C LEU A 307 15.05 14.64 -18.87
N THR A 308 14.39 13.75 -19.62
CA THR A 308 14.91 12.41 -19.93
C THR A 308 16.12 12.42 -20.86
N LYS A 309 16.35 13.51 -21.62
CA LYS A 309 17.58 13.72 -22.40
C LYS A 309 18.71 14.26 -21.52
N LYS A 310 18.37 15.19 -20.60
CA LYS A 310 19.34 15.81 -19.66
C LYS A 310 19.87 14.79 -18.66
N PHE A 311 18.99 13.98 -18.06
CA PHE A 311 19.32 13.00 -17.01
C PHE A 311 19.11 11.58 -17.50
N LYS A 312 20.18 10.79 -17.66
CA LYS A 312 20.13 9.42 -18.22
C LYS A 312 19.43 8.41 -17.31
N ASN A 313 19.38 8.68 -16.02
CA ASN A 313 18.70 7.88 -15.01
C ASN A 313 17.21 8.25 -14.84
N VAL A 314 16.72 9.29 -15.51
CA VAL A 314 15.31 9.70 -15.51
C VAL A 314 14.57 9.03 -16.67
N HIS A 315 13.48 8.36 -16.33
CA HIS A 315 12.61 7.62 -17.25
C HIS A 315 11.18 8.16 -17.19
N TYR A 316 10.48 8.14 -18.31
CA TYR A 316 9.08 8.52 -18.38
C TYR A 316 8.26 7.43 -19.04
N ILE A 317 7.30 6.86 -18.27
CA ILE A 317 6.35 5.86 -18.79
C ILE A 317 5.02 6.57 -19.03
N ASN A 318 4.66 6.75 -20.30
CA ASN A 318 3.41 7.38 -20.71
C ASN A 318 2.49 6.34 -21.37
N ILE A 319 1.44 5.92 -20.66
CA ILE A 319 0.40 5.03 -21.18
C ILE A 319 -0.92 5.81 -21.16
N LYS A 320 -1.56 5.94 -22.34
CA LYS A 320 -2.78 6.75 -22.46
C LYS A 320 -4.01 6.08 -21.86
N ASP A 321 -4.14 4.78 -22.07
CA ASP A 321 -5.37 4.03 -21.75
C ASP A 321 -5.16 3.04 -20.59
N ALA A 322 -4.34 3.41 -19.62
CA ALA A 322 -3.96 2.54 -18.51
C ALA A 322 -5.14 2.05 -17.65
N CYS A 323 -6.20 2.84 -17.57
CA CYS A 323 -7.43 2.52 -16.82
C CYS A 323 -8.55 1.94 -17.71
N GLY A 324 -8.33 1.83 -19.03
CA GLY A 324 -9.40 1.56 -20.01
C GLY A 324 -10.19 2.81 -20.36
N LEU A 325 -11.12 2.67 -21.32
CA LEU A 325 -11.92 3.78 -21.87
C LEU A 325 -13.42 3.67 -21.56
N ASP A 326 -13.82 2.64 -20.81
CA ASP A 326 -15.21 2.36 -20.42
C ASP A 326 -15.71 3.16 -19.20
N ASN A 327 -14.86 3.94 -18.56
CA ASN A 327 -15.09 4.69 -17.33
C ASN A 327 -15.39 3.86 -16.06
N GLU A 328 -15.28 2.52 -16.10
CA GLU A 328 -15.57 1.63 -14.97
C GLU A 328 -14.42 1.57 -13.94
N ALA A 329 -13.26 2.11 -14.29
CA ALA A 329 -12.02 2.03 -13.52
C ALA A 329 -11.94 2.99 -12.33
N SER A 330 -12.99 3.78 -12.06
CA SER A 330 -12.98 4.83 -11.03
C SER A 330 -14.23 4.81 -10.18
N ILE A 331 -14.10 5.21 -8.91
CA ILE A 331 -15.23 5.36 -7.99
C ILE A 331 -15.89 6.75 -8.10
N ASP A 332 -15.11 7.79 -8.45
CA ASP A 332 -15.55 9.20 -8.41
C ASP A 332 -14.97 10.05 -9.56
N ASN A 333 -14.57 9.41 -10.66
CA ASN A 333 -13.86 10.01 -11.80
C ASN A 333 -12.48 10.61 -11.47
N SER A 334 -11.96 10.39 -10.27
CA SER A 334 -10.64 10.91 -9.82
C SER A 334 -9.75 9.83 -9.22
N HIS A 335 -10.34 8.83 -8.59
CA HIS A 335 -9.63 7.77 -7.89
C HIS A 335 -9.96 6.40 -8.48
N PRO A 336 -8.95 5.59 -8.82
CA PRO A 336 -9.17 4.23 -9.30
C PRO A 336 -9.81 3.36 -8.21
N ASN A 337 -10.75 2.50 -8.61
CA ASN A 337 -11.23 1.38 -7.83
C ASN A 337 -10.32 0.14 -8.04
N ASP A 338 -10.66 -1.03 -7.47
CA ASP A 338 -9.85 -2.25 -7.62
C ASP A 338 -9.65 -2.65 -9.09
N LEU A 339 -10.66 -2.49 -9.95
CA LEU A 339 -10.56 -2.74 -11.39
C LEU A 339 -9.58 -1.77 -12.05
N GLY A 340 -9.67 -0.48 -11.71
CA GLY A 340 -8.77 0.54 -12.21
C GLY A 340 -7.32 0.29 -11.80
N PHE A 341 -7.09 -0.04 -10.53
CA PHE A 341 -5.76 -0.41 -10.07
C PHE A 341 -5.23 -1.68 -10.73
N ASP A 342 -6.10 -2.67 -10.99
CA ASP A 342 -5.67 -3.86 -11.71
C ASP A 342 -5.19 -3.53 -13.12
N ARG A 343 -5.98 -2.78 -13.89
CA ARG A 343 -5.62 -2.33 -15.24
C ARG A 343 -4.33 -1.51 -15.27
N ILE A 344 -4.15 -0.59 -14.31
CA ILE A 344 -2.92 0.19 -14.15
C ILE A 344 -1.73 -0.72 -13.93
N LEU A 345 -1.82 -1.67 -13.02
CA LEU A 345 -0.72 -2.57 -12.69
C LEU A 345 -0.35 -3.49 -13.86
N GLN A 346 -1.35 -4.01 -14.60
CA GLN A 346 -1.12 -4.80 -15.81
C GLN A 346 -0.43 -3.98 -16.91
N SER A 347 -0.74 -2.69 -17.01
CA SER A 347 -0.17 -1.79 -18.03
C SER A 347 1.23 -1.28 -17.67
N TYR A 348 1.42 -0.82 -16.42
CA TYR A 348 2.66 -0.18 -15.95
C TYR A 348 3.66 -1.18 -15.39
N GLY A 349 3.22 -2.24 -14.71
CA GLY A 349 4.10 -3.20 -14.03
C GLY A 349 5.19 -3.77 -14.93
N PRO A 350 4.89 -4.30 -16.12
CA PRO A 350 5.90 -4.83 -17.04
C PRO A 350 6.91 -3.77 -17.52
N LYS A 351 6.47 -2.52 -17.70
CA LYS A 351 7.35 -1.40 -18.10
C LYS A 351 8.26 -0.96 -16.96
N ILE A 352 7.73 -0.89 -15.75
CA ILE A 352 8.52 -0.65 -14.52
C ILE A 352 9.56 -1.75 -14.37
N ALA A 353 9.17 -3.02 -14.41
CA ALA A 353 10.08 -4.16 -14.30
C ALA A 353 11.20 -4.12 -15.35
N LYS A 354 10.87 -3.75 -16.61
CA LYS A 354 11.86 -3.60 -17.67
C LYS A 354 12.90 -2.51 -17.36
N ILE A 355 12.48 -1.39 -16.77
CA ILE A 355 13.41 -0.32 -16.37
C ILE A 355 14.25 -0.80 -15.18
N LEU A 356 13.62 -1.31 -14.12
CA LEU A 356 14.30 -1.80 -12.92
C LEU A 356 15.40 -2.83 -13.25
N LYS A 357 15.12 -3.73 -14.21
CA LYS A 357 16.10 -4.72 -14.68
C LYS A 357 17.37 -4.08 -15.25
N LYS A 358 17.29 -2.91 -15.91
CA LYS A 358 18.48 -2.20 -16.44
C LYS A 358 19.41 -1.70 -15.34
N TYR A 359 18.86 -1.54 -14.12
CA TYR A 359 19.59 -1.10 -12.93
C TYR A 359 19.91 -2.26 -11.97
N GLY A 360 19.89 -3.50 -12.46
CA GLY A 360 20.25 -4.68 -11.69
C GLY A 360 19.17 -5.20 -10.72
N ILE A 361 18.01 -4.58 -10.68
CA ILE A 361 16.89 -4.97 -9.81
C ILE A 361 16.13 -6.11 -10.47
N LYS A 362 16.26 -7.31 -9.90
CA LYS A 362 15.57 -8.51 -10.38
C LYS A 362 14.12 -8.51 -9.88
N THR A 363 13.18 -8.71 -10.79
CA THR A 363 11.76 -8.88 -10.48
C THR A 363 11.36 -10.33 -10.72
N ILE A 364 10.36 -10.82 -9.97
CA ILE A 364 9.75 -12.12 -10.26
C ILE A 364 8.95 -12.02 -11.56
N LYS A 365 9.06 -13.05 -12.41
CA LYS A 365 8.21 -13.17 -13.60
C LYS A 365 6.91 -13.83 -13.17
N ARG A 366 5.79 -13.22 -13.39
CA ARG A 366 4.48 -13.85 -13.39
C ARG A 366 3.89 -13.83 -14.78
#